data_d50503c0d061e46e214a6f8c8f11e97a
#
_entry.id   d50503c0d061e46e214a6f8c8f11e97a
#
_cell.length_a   1.000
_cell.length_b   1.000
_cell.length_c   1.000
_cell.angle_alpha   90.00
_cell.angle_beta   90.00
_cell.angle_gamma   90.00
#
_symmetry.space_group_name_H-M   'P 1'
#
loop_
_entity.id
_entity.type
_entity.pdbx_description
1 polymer ?
#
loop_
_entity_poly.entity_id
_entity_poly.type
_entity_poly.pdbx_seq_one_letter_code
_entity_poly.pdbx_strand_id
1 'polypeptide(L)'
;MSKRLKIGITQGDTNGVGWEVILKIFSDNRITELFTPVVYGSSVAAAYYQKRLNDIEPVKFVVVDSAERAQQGRVNLVECCAKELHITPGKPSKVGGEAAAAALNMAIEELKSGAIDALVTAPIDKEMIQSEAFSYTGHTEFLAKELDGE
;
A
#
# COMPACT_ATOMS: atom_id res chain seq x y z
N MET A 1 17.59 16.40 16.21
CA MET A 1 17.44 15.29 15.29
C MET A 1 16.35 15.57 14.29
N SER A 2 16.67 15.41 13.04
CA SER A 2 15.66 15.63 12.02
C SER A 2 14.69 14.45 11.98
N LYS A 3 13.44 14.75 11.82
CA LYS A 3 12.39 13.75 11.68
C LYS A 3 12.38 13.24 10.24
N ARG A 4 12.40 11.92 10.06
CA ARG A 4 12.31 11.34 8.72
C ARG A 4 10.90 11.52 8.17
N LEU A 5 10.82 11.74 6.87
CA LEU A 5 9.53 11.83 6.19
C LEU A 5 8.80 10.48 6.27
N LYS A 6 7.49 10.54 6.43
CA LYS A 6 6.64 9.36 6.34
C LYS A 6 6.08 9.29 4.94
N ILE A 7 6.40 8.21 4.24
CA ILE A 7 5.95 8.02 2.87
C ILE A 7 5.00 6.83 2.83
N GLY A 8 3.76 7.10 2.43
CA GLY A 8 2.75 6.06 2.27
C GLY A 8 2.94 5.35 0.94
N ILE A 9 2.72 4.04 0.94
CA ILE A 9 2.81 3.22 -0.25
C ILE A 9 1.58 2.32 -0.30
N THR A 10 0.78 2.41 -1.36
CA THR A 10 -0.39 1.56 -1.49
C THR A 10 -0.04 0.26 -2.21
N GLN A 11 -0.67 -0.84 -1.80
CA GLN A 11 -0.39 -2.17 -2.34
C GLN A 11 -0.81 -2.36 -3.79
N GLY A 12 -1.78 -1.59 -4.28
CA GLY A 12 -2.36 -1.81 -5.58
C GLY A 12 -3.23 -3.05 -5.62
N ASP A 13 -3.40 -3.62 -6.79
CA ASP A 13 -4.16 -4.86 -6.97
C ASP A 13 -3.38 -6.01 -6.36
N THR A 14 -4.00 -6.75 -5.43
CA THR A 14 -3.33 -7.85 -4.73
C THR A 14 -3.02 -9.04 -5.65
N ASN A 15 -3.59 -9.09 -6.84
CA ASN A 15 -3.26 -10.10 -7.83
C ASN A 15 -2.20 -9.61 -8.83
N GLY A 16 -1.77 -8.38 -8.71
CA GLY A 16 -0.78 -7.78 -9.61
C GLY A 16 0.63 -7.82 -9.04
N VAL A 17 1.50 -6.95 -9.55
CA VAL A 17 2.93 -6.97 -9.20
C VAL A 17 3.29 -6.07 -8.01
N GLY A 18 2.33 -5.34 -7.46
CA GLY A 18 2.61 -4.36 -6.40
C GLY A 18 3.37 -4.93 -5.22
N TRP A 19 2.88 -6.03 -4.63
CA TRP A 19 3.53 -6.63 -3.47
C TRP A 19 4.93 -7.17 -3.78
N GLU A 20 5.13 -7.73 -4.97
CA GLU A 20 6.45 -8.20 -5.35
C GLU A 20 7.44 -7.04 -5.39
N VAL A 21 7.04 -5.90 -5.96
CA VAL A 21 7.89 -4.70 -6.01
C VAL A 21 8.15 -4.16 -4.61
N ILE A 22 7.11 -4.06 -3.77
CA ILE A 22 7.24 -3.58 -2.39
C ILE A 22 8.24 -4.44 -1.61
N LEU A 23 8.09 -5.75 -1.68
CA LEU A 23 8.97 -6.66 -0.95
C LEU A 23 10.41 -6.58 -1.44
N LYS A 24 10.61 -6.47 -2.74
CA LYS A 24 11.97 -6.34 -3.30
C LYS A 24 12.64 -5.03 -2.88
N ILE A 25 11.88 -3.94 -2.84
CA ILE A 25 12.44 -2.65 -2.40
C ILE A 25 12.84 -2.70 -0.94
N PHE A 26 11.94 -3.17 -0.07
CA PHE A 26 12.17 -3.14 1.38
C PHE A 26 12.96 -4.32 1.92
N SER A 27 13.37 -5.25 1.05
CA SER A 27 14.34 -6.27 1.43
C SER A 27 15.71 -5.65 1.70
N ASP A 28 15.97 -4.46 1.16
CA ASP A 28 17.16 -3.69 1.47
C ASP A 28 16.86 -2.80 2.68
N ASN A 29 17.37 -3.18 3.84
CA ASN A 29 17.07 -2.49 5.10
C ASN A 29 17.66 -1.08 5.20
N ARG A 30 18.52 -0.68 4.25
CA ARG A 30 19.06 0.69 4.23
C ARG A 30 18.00 1.71 3.85
N ILE A 31 16.92 1.28 3.18
CA ILE A 31 15.83 2.18 2.75
C ILE A 31 15.20 2.87 3.95
N THR A 32 15.04 2.16 5.08
CA THR A 32 14.42 2.72 6.28
C THR A 32 15.29 3.76 6.98
N GLU A 33 16.53 3.93 6.55
CA GLU A 33 17.37 5.01 7.04
C GLU A 33 17.05 6.33 6.36
N LEU A 34 16.44 6.28 5.17
CA LEU A 34 16.14 7.45 4.36
C LEU A 34 14.77 8.05 4.68
N PHE A 35 13.79 7.21 4.94
CA PHE A 35 12.43 7.65 5.25
C PHE A 35 11.72 6.56 6.06
N THR A 36 10.53 6.91 6.57
CA THR A 36 9.68 5.96 7.29
C THR A 36 8.59 5.47 6.36
N PRO A 37 8.69 4.22 5.85
CA PRO A 37 7.67 3.68 4.96
C PRO A 37 6.44 3.23 5.73
N VAL A 38 5.27 3.56 5.18
CA VAL A 38 3.97 3.12 5.69
C VAL A 38 3.23 2.49 4.53
N VAL A 39 3.15 1.16 4.54
CA VAL A 39 2.47 0.42 3.48
C VAL A 39 1.01 0.26 3.86
N TYR A 40 0.12 0.62 2.95
CA TYR A 40 -1.32 0.42 3.12
C TYR A 40 -1.72 -0.81 2.33
N GLY A 41 -2.12 -1.85 3.03
CA GLY A 41 -2.40 -3.09 2.34
C GLY A 41 -2.85 -4.21 3.24
N SER A 42 -2.68 -5.42 2.75
CA SER A 42 -3.09 -6.64 3.42
C SER A 42 -1.90 -7.43 3.92
N SER A 43 -1.89 -7.74 5.20
CA SER A 43 -0.85 -8.60 5.79
C SER A 43 -0.93 -10.01 5.20
N VAL A 44 -2.13 -10.45 4.80
CA VAL A 44 -2.32 -11.75 4.14
C VAL A 44 -1.61 -11.75 2.78
N ALA A 45 -1.78 -10.68 2.01
CA ALA A 45 -1.11 -10.55 0.71
C ALA A 45 0.41 -10.49 0.88
N ALA A 46 0.88 -9.72 1.86
CA ALA A 46 2.30 -9.62 2.14
C ALA A 46 2.91 -10.99 2.43
N ALA A 47 2.26 -11.77 3.30
CA ALA A 47 2.74 -13.10 3.66
C ALA A 47 2.69 -14.05 2.46
N TYR A 48 1.64 -13.96 1.67
CA TYR A 48 1.48 -14.78 0.46
C TYR A 48 2.66 -14.61 -0.49
N TYR A 49 2.97 -13.36 -0.84
CA TYR A 49 4.03 -13.07 -1.79
C TYR A 49 5.42 -13.29 -1.19
N GLN A 50 5.58 -13.02 0.11
CA GLN A 50 6.86 -13.23 0.77
C GLN A 50 7.31 -14.70 0.74
N LYS A 51 6.38 -15.62 0.86
CA LYS A 51 6.67 -17.06 0.77
C LYS A 51 7.17 -17.48 -0.61
N ARG A 52 6.82 -16.70 -1.64
CA ARG A 52 7.16 -17.03 -3.03
C ARG A 52 8.42 -16.36 -3.54
N LEU A 53 8.94 -15.41 -2.79
CA LEU A 53 10.18 -14.71 -3.14
C LEU A 53 11.32 -15.25 -2.31
N ASN A 54 12.05 -16.21 -2.87
CA ASN A 54 13.12 -16.91 -2.15
C ASN A 54 14.48 -16.26 -2.24
N ASP A 55 14.63 -15.29 -3.13
CA ASP A 55 15.90 -14.67 -3.44
C ASP A 55 16.11 -13.31 -2.79
N ILE A 56 15.24 -12.94 -1.85
CA ILE A 56 15.36 -11.66 -1.14
C ILE A 56 15.31 -11.90 0.37
N GLU A 57 15.84 -10.94 1.11
CA GLU A 57 15.72 -10.97 2.57
C GLU A 57 14.27 -10.73 2.98
N PRO A 58 13.75 -11.50 3.93
CA PRO A 58 12.38 -11.30 4.40
C PRO A 58 12.19 -9.90 4.99
N VAL A 59 11.06 -9.30 4.66
CA VAL A 59 10.67 -7.99 5.20
C VAL A 59 9.82 -8.21 6.45
N LYS A 60 10.22 -7.60 7.56
CA LYS A 60 9.47 -7.68 8.81
C LYS A 60 8.64 -6.42 8.97
N PHE A 61 7.34 -6.56 8.78
CA PHE A 61 6.43 -5.43 8.91
C PHE A 61 6.01 -5.23 10.36
N VAL A 62 5.90 -3.96 10.75
CA VAL A 62 5.27 -3.58 12.00
C VAL A 62 3.85 -3.16 11.66
N VAL A 63 2.86 -3.89 12.17
CA VAL A 63 1.46 -3.56 11.91
C VAL A 63 1.03 -2.45 12.87
N VAL A 64 0.51 -1.37 12.31
CA VAL A 64 0.06 -0.21 13.08
C VAL A 64 -1.36 0.18 12.66
N ASP A 65 -2.06 0.89 13.53
CA ASP A 65 -3.43 1.32 13.24
C ASP A 65 -3.47 2.51 12.28
N SER A 66 -2.43 3.31 12.31
CA SER A 66 -2.35 4.55 11.55
C SER A 66 -0.90 4.94 11.35
N ALA A 67 -0.62 5.74 10.32
CA ALA A 67 0.71 6.27 10.09
C ALA A 67 1.19 7.15 11.26
N GLU A 68 0.29 7.67 12.07
CA GLU A 68 0.68 8.44 13.26
C GLU A 68 1.47 7.57 14.24
N ARG A 69 1.24 6.26 14.23
CA ARG A 69 1.93 5.32 15.11
C ARG A 69 3.10 4.61 14.42
N ALA A 70 3.46 5.06 13.23
CA ALA A 70 4.55 4.44 12.48
C ALA A 70 5.88 4.55 13.24
N GLN A 71 6.62 3.46 13.24
CA GLN A 71 7.93 3.39 13.90
C GLN A 71 9.03 3.75 12.91
N GLN A 72 9.85 4.71 13.28
CA GLN A 72 10.99 5.12 12.48
C GLN A 72 12.02 3.99 12.42
N GLY A 73 12.62 3.79 11.26
CA GLY A 73 13.58 2.70 11.08
C GLY A 73 12.96 1.36 10.78
N ARG A 74 11.65 1.29 10.66
CA ARG A 74 10.92 0.05 10.41
C ARG A 74 9.99 0.21 9.20
N VAL A 75 9.66 -0.90 8.56
CA VAL A 75 8.64 -0.90 7.51
C VAL A 75 7.29 -1.12 8.18
N ASN A 76 6.43 -0.13 8.11
CA ASN A 76 5.12 -0.17 8.80
C ASN A 76 4.03 -0.61 7.84
N LEU A 77 3.02 -1.30 8.38
CA LEU A 77 1.87 -1.76 7.59
C LEU A 77 0.58 -1.33 8.28
N VAL A 78 -0.25 -0.61 7.56
CA VAL A 78 -1.62 -0.30 8.00
C VAL A 78 -2.54 -1.28 7.30
N GLU A 79 -3.18 -2.15 8.07
CA GLU A 79 -4.07 -3.18 7.53
C GLU A 79 -5.34 -2.54 6.97
N CYS A 80 -5.62 -2.77 5.69
CA CYS A 80 -6.76 -2.16 5.01
C CYS A 80 -7.77 -3.16 4.49
N CYS A 81 -7.49 -4.45 4.62
CA CYS A 81 -8.26 -5.49 3.95
C CYS A 81 -8.76 -6.54 4.93
N ALA A 82 -9.76 -7.29 4.49
CA ALA A 82 -10.28 -8.41 5.27
C ALA A 82 -9.21 -9.50 5.41
N LYS A 83 -9.27 -10.23 6.52
CA LYS A 83 -8.32 -11.32 6.78
C LYS A 83 -8.46 -12.48 5.81
N GLU A 84 -9.62 -12.61 5.16
CA GLU A 84 -9.88 -13.70 4.23
C GLU A 84 -9.74 -13.27 2.79
N LEU A 85 -8.60 -12.71 2.47
CA LEU A 85 -8.33 -12.24 1.12
C LEU A 85 -7.89 -13.38 0.21
N HIS A 86 -8.59 -13.56 -0.91
CA HIS A 86 -8.21 -14.53 -1.93
C HIS A 86 -7.26 -13.90 -2.93
N ILE A 87 -6.12 -14.55 -3.16
CA ILE A 87 -5.10 -14.06 -4.06
C ILE A 87 -4.91 -15.05 -5.22
N THR A 88 -5.08 -14.54 -6.45
CA THR A 88 -4.89 -15.32 -7.67
C THR A 88 -3.98 -14.51 -8.59
N PRO A 89 -2.65 -14.67 -8.45
CA PRO A 89 -1.71 -13.81 -9.20
C PRO A 89 -1.96 -13.83 -10.70
N GLY A 90 -1.90 -12.63 -11.28
CA GLY A 90 -2.04 -12.45 -12.72
C GLY A 90 -3.45 -12.48 -13.25
N LYS A 91 -4.44 -12.69 -12.38
CA LYS A 91 -5.84 -12.74 -12.83
C LYS A 91 -6.64 -11.55 -12.29
N PRO A 92 -7.36 -10.84 -13.13
CA PRO A 92 -8.25 -9.78 -12.67
C PRO A 92 -9.31 -10.35 -11.73
N SER A 93 -9.60 -9.64 -10.63
CA SER A 93 -10.68 -10.04 -9.74
C SER A 93 -11.24 -8.81 -9.04
N LYS A 94 -12.52 -8.91 -8.69
CA LYS A 94 -13.17 -7.85 -7.93
C LYS A 94 -12.53 -7.68 -6.56
N VAL A 95 -12.11 -8.79 -5.95
CA VAL A 95 -11.45 -8.77 -4.63
C VAL A 95 -10.14 -7.98 -4.70
N GLY A 96 -9.32 -8.21 -5.73
CA GLY A 96 -8.09 -7.46 -5.91
C GLY A 96 -8.34 -5.98 -6.12
N GLY A 97 -9.37 -5.64 -6.90
CA GLY A 97 -9.76 -4.25 -7.11
C GLY A 97 -10.25 -3.58 -5.85
N GLU A 98 -11.05 -4.27 -5.04
CA GLU A 98 -11.53 -3.75 -3.77
C GLU A 98 -10.38 -3.53 -2.80
N ALA A 99 -9.40 -4.45 -2.78
CA ALA A 99 -8.23 -4.31 -1.94
C ALA A 99 -7.40 -3.09 -2.34
N ALA A 100 -7.25 -2.86 -3.65
CA ALA A 100 -6.55 -1.69 -4.15
C ALA A 100 -7.25 -0.40 -3.75
N ALA A 101 -8.58 -0.37 -3.89
CA ALA A 101 -9.38 0.80 -3.51
C ALA A 101 -9.31 1.08 -2.01
N ALA A 102 -9.39 0.04 -1.19
CA ALA A 102 -9.33 0.19 0.27
C ALA A 102 -8.01 0.81 0.71
N ALA A 103 -6.90 0.32 0.16
CA ALA A 103 -5.59 0.86 0.48
C ALA A 103 -5.46 2.32 0.04
N LEU A 104 -5.91 2.62 -1.16
CA LEU A 104 -5.81 3.97 -1.70
C LEU A 104 -6.66 4.97 -0.91
N ASN A 105 -7.89 4.59 -0.56
CA ASN A 105 -8.77 5.45 0.23
C ASN A 105 -8.19 5.75 1.60
N MET A 106 -7.64 4.75 2.29
CA MET A 106 -7.03 4.95 3.59
C MET A 106 -5.81 5.85 3.50
N ALA A 107 -4.96 5.62 2.51
CA ALA A 107 -3.75 6.43 2.31
C ALA A 107 -4.09 7.89 2.05
N ILE A 108 -5.13 8.15 1.26
CA ILE A 108 -5.56 9.52 0.95
C ILE A 108 -6.08 10.21 2.21
N GLU A 109 -6.84 9.52 3.04
CA GLU A 109 -7.32 10.07 4.30
C GLU A 109 -6.15 10.50 5.18
N GLU A 110 -5.12 9.65 5.26
CA GLU A 110 -3.97 9.96 6.09
C GLU A 110 -3.06 11.03 5.47
N LEU A 111 -3.02 11.12 4.15
CA LEU A 111 -2.31 12.21 3.50
C LEU A 111 -3.00 13.55 3.78
N LYS A 112 -4.32 13.59 3.70
CA LYS A 112 -5.10 14.80 3.99
C LYS A 112 -4.94 15.25 5.44
N SER A 113 -4.87 14.31 6.36
CA SER A 113 -4.72 14.63 7.80
C SER A 113 -3.29 15.00 8.18
N GLY A 114 -2.33 14.80 7.29
CA GLY A 114 -0.93 15.06 7.58
C GLY A 114 -0.21 13.91 8.27
N ALA A 115 -0.85 12.75 8.40
CA ALA A 115 -0.22 11.59 9.03
C ALA A 115 0.92 11.01 8.17
N ILE A 116 0.83 11.18 6.84
CA ILE A 116 1.94 10.90 5.93
C ILE A 116 2.28 12.17 5.14
N ASP A 117 3.53 12.25 4.70
CA ASP A 117 4.05 13.44 4.01
C ASP A 117 3.96 13.33 2.49
N ALA A 118 3.95 12.11 1.97
CA ALA A 118 3.87 11.85 0.53
C ALA A 118 3.27 10.47 0.30
N LEU A 119 2.82 10.24 -0.92
CA LEU A 119 2.16 8.98 -1.29
C LEU A 119 2.72 8.44 -2.60
N VAL A 120 3.06 7.15 -2.59
CA VAL A 120 3.45 6.39 -3.78
C VAL A 120 2.41 5.30 -3.99
N THR A 121 1.91 5.18 -5.21
CA THR A 121 0.86 4.20 -5.51
C THR A 121 1.40 3.06 -6.38
N ALA A 122 1.03 1.83 -6.03
CA ALA A 122 1.33 0.67 -6.86
C ALA A 122 0.27 0.53 -7.97
N PRO A 123 0.57 -0.25 -9.02
CA PRO A 123 -0.37 -0.41 -10.14
C PRO A 123 -1.71 -1.00 -9.72
N ILE A 124 -2.77 -0.55 -10.38
CA ILE A 124 -4.12 -1.05 -10.18
C ILE A 124 -4.69 -1.58 -11.50
N ASP A 125 -5.70 -2.45 -11.39
CA ASP A 125 -6.51 -2.86 -12.53
C ASP A 125 -7.69 -1.90 -12.61
N LYS A 126 -7.73 -1.07 -13.64
CA LYS A 126 -8.73 -0.02 -13.76
C LYS A 126 -10.17 -0.53 -13.82
N GLU A 127 -10.37 -1.70 -14.40
CA GLU A 127 -11.71 -2.27 -14.47
C GLU A 127 -12.15 -2.86 -13.14
N MET A 128 -11.24 -3.60 -12.48
CA MET A 128 -11.57 -4.28 -11.24
C MET A 128 -11.74 -3.34 -10.05
N ILE A 129 -11.09 -2.18 -10.07
CA ILE A 129 -11.18 -1.22 -8.98
C ILE A 129 -12.47 -0.39 -9.03
N GLN A 130 -13.13 -0.32 -10.18
CA GLN A 130 -14.34 0.48 -10.33
C GLN A 130 -15.46 -0.02 -9.43
N SER A 131 -16.03 0.89 -8.65
CA SER A 131 -17.10 0.59 -7.72
C SER A 131 -17.73 1.91 -7.29
N GLU A 132 -18.74 1.85 -6.42
CA GLU A 132 -19.30 3.06 -5.84
C GLU A 132 -18.26 3.84 -5.04
N ALA A 133 -17.32 3.13 -4.42
CA ALA A 133 -16.26 3.75 -3.64
C ALA A 133 -15.13 4.30 -4.51
N PHE A 134 -14.98 3.81 -5.74
CA PHE A 134 -13.94 4.24 -6.63
C PHE A 134 -14.45 4.18 -8.08
N SER A 135 -14.80 5.34 -8.63
CA SER A 135 -15.38 5.42 -9.98
C SER A 135 -14.54 6.29 -10.93
N TYR A 136 -13.23 6.23 -10.77
CA TYR A 136 -12.31 7.04 -11.57
C TYR A 136 -11.57 6.16 -12.57
N THR A 137 -11.04 6.78 -13.62
CA THR A 137 -10.32 6.04 -14.68
C THR A 137 -8.93 5.60 -14.26
N GLY A 138 -8.42 6.09 -13.16
CA GLY A 138 -7.11 5.70 -12.65
C GLY A 138 -6.67 6.57 -11.49
N HIS A 139 -5.46 6.31 -11.02
CA HIS A 139 -4.90 7.03 -9.87
C HIS A 139 -4.88 8.54 -10.04
N THR A 140 -4.45 9.01 -11.22
CA THR A 140 -4.28 10.45 -11.43
C THR A 140 -5.60 11.20 -11.27
N GLU A 141 -6.66 10.68 -11.86
CA GLU A 141 -7.96 11.30 -11.77
C GLU A 141 -8.52 11.26 -10.34
N PHE A 142 -8.37 10.11 -9.67
CA PHE A 142 -8.78 9.96 -8.29
C PHE A 142 -8.05 10.94 -7.38
N LEU A 143 -6.72 11.02 -7.51
CA LEU A 143 -5.92 11.89 -6.68
C LEU A 143 -6.24 13.36 -6.92
N ALA A 144 -6.46 13.75 -8.16
CA ALA A 144 -6.82 15.12 -8.50
C ALA A 144 -8.14 15.51 -7.83
N LYS A 145 -9.13 14.61 -7.90
CA LYS A 145 -10.44 14.87 -7.31
C LYS A 145 -10.38 14.97 -5.79
N GLU A 146 -9.66 14.03 -5.16
CA GLU A 146 -9.62 13.96 -3.70
C GLU A 146 -8.69 14.96 -3.05
N LEU A 147 -7.62 15.35 -3.72
CA LEU A 147 -6.64 16.28 -3.15
C LEU A 147 -6.89 17.74 -3.51
N ASP A 148 -7.34 17.99 -4.76
CA ASP A 148 -7.61 19.35 -5.19
C ASP A 148 -9.02 19.78 -4.92
N GLY A 149 -9.80 18.93 -4.72
CA GLY A 149 -11.01 19.06 -4.50
C GLY A 149 -11.98 19.43 -4.01
N GLU A 150 -11.55 19.99 -4.03
CA GLU A 150 -12.59 20.53 -3.66
C GLU A 150 -13.61 20.86 -4.42
#